data_00a26760115b8a24e0ccb523bf87126f
#
_entry.id   00a26760115b8a24e0ccb523bf87126f
#
_cell.length_a   1.000
_cell.length_b   1.000
_cell.length_c   1.000
_cell.angle_alpha   90.00
_cell.angle_beta   90.00
_cell.angle_gamma   90.00
#
_symmetry.space_group_name_H-M   'P 1'
#
loop_
_entity.id
_entity.type
_entity.pdbx_description
1 polymer ?
#
loop_
_entity_poly.entity_id
_entity_poly.type
_entity_poly.pdbx_seq_one_letter_code
_entity_poly.pdbx_strand_id
1 'polypeptide(L)'
;MKIFGIGWAKTGTTTLANCFMTLWYRHKGYDLNLVGNLEQSLVVARLYDTFQDWPWPLYYKELDEHFPGSKFVLTTRDSARWLRSYRNALSKQRPSERLNEARKHIYGFITTEATDDQLIERYERHNRDVKRYFADRPEDLLVVNWENGDGWKQLCGFLGKPVPHKPFPHANKGIYKL
;
A
#
# COMPACT_ATOMS: atom_id res chain seq x y z
N MET A 1 -9.87 -13.84 -9.03
CA MET A 1 -9.25 -13.40 -7.75
C MET A 1 -8.50 -12.10 -8.00
N LYS A 2 -8.72 -11.09 -7.18
CA LYS A 2 -7.96 -9.83 -7.22
C LYS A 2 -7.02 -9.76 -6.01
N ILE A 3 -5.97 -8.94 -6.11
CA ILE A 3 -4.97 -8.80 -5.04
C ILE A 3 -4.77 -7.31 -4.78
N PHE A 4 -5.11 -6.86 -3.60
CA PHE A 4 -5.01 -5.46 -3.22
C PHE A 4 -3.84 -5.23 -2.24
N GLY A 5 -2.82 -4.48 -2.67
CA GLY A 5 -1.79 -3.93 -1.81
C GLY A 5 -2.34 -2.73 -1.05
N ILE A 6 -2.62 -2.92 0.22
CA ILE A 6 -3.29 -1.95 1.09
C ILE A 6 -2.38 -1.31 2.14
N GLY A 7 -1.08 -1.54 2.04
CA GLY A 7 -0.09 -0.78 2.80
C GLY A 7 0.03 0.66 2.31
N TRP A 8 0.32 1.58 3.23
CA TRP A 8 0.45 2.99 2.89
C TRP A 8 1.71 3.29 2.08
N ALA A 9 1.68 4.39 1.35
CA ALA A 9 2.86 4.92 0.67
C ALA A 9 4.08 4.92 1.61
N LYS A 10 5.26 4.62 1.09
CA LYS A 10 6.55 4.53 1.79
C LYS A 10 6.77 3.26 2.64
N THR A 11 5.89 2.26 2.55
CA THR A 11 6.07 0.93 3.13
C THR A 11 6.68 -0.09 2.17
N GLY A 12 7.09 0.36 0.97
CA GLY A 12 7.62 -0.52 -0.09
C GLY A 12 6.58 -0.95 -1.11
N THR A 13 5.56 -0.14 -1.33
CA THR A 13 4.50 -0.35 -2.33
C THR A 13 5.05 -0.52 -3.74
N THR A 14 6.11 0.20 -4.13
CA THR A 14 6.79 0.01 -5.42
C THR A 14 7.45 -1.37 -5.54
N THR A 15 8.02 -1.89 -4.46
CA THR A 15 8.54 -3.26 -4.41
C THR A 15 7.42 -4.27 -4.67
N LEU A 16 6.27 -4.09 -4.01
CA LEU A 16 5.10 -4.95 -4.23
C LEU A 16 4.60 -4.88 -5.68
N ALA A 17 4.54 -3.69 -6.29
CA ALA A 17 4.19 -3.52 -7.70
C ALA A 17 5.12 -4.32 -8.62
N ASN A 18 6.44 -4.22 -8.40
CA ASN A 18 7.42 -4.97 -9.16
C ASN A 18 7.26 -6.48 -8.98
N CYS A 19 6.88 -6.94 -7.77
CA CYS A 19 6.57 -8.34 -7.53
C CYS A 19 5.36 -8.78 -8.36
N PHE A 20 4.27 -8.02 -8.35
CA PHE A 20 3.08 -8.34 -9.13
C PHE A 20 3.37 -8.41 -10.64
N MET A 21 4.10 -7.45 -11.18
CA MET A 21 4.51 -7.45 -12.58
C MET A 21 5.44 -8.63 -12.92
N THR A 22 6.35 -9.01 -12.02
CA THR A 22 7.20 -10.20 -12.19
C THR A 22 6.39 -11.49 -12.20
N LEU A 23 5.27 -11.54 -11.48
CA LEU A 23 4.31 -12.65 -11.45
C LEU A 23 3.27 -12.58 -12.59
N TRP A 24 3.46 -11.70 -13.56
CA TRP A 24 2.66 -11.54 -14.78
C TRP A 24 1.20 -11.12 -14.54
N TYR A 25 0.94 -10.39 -13.46
CA TYR A 25 -0.37 -9.78 -13.23
C TYR A 25 -0.53 -8.45 -13.99
N ARG A 26 -1.72 -8.19 -14.48
CA ARG A 26 -2.08 -6.83 -14.94
C ARG A 26 -2.22 -5.93 -13.72
N HIS A 27 -1.30 -5.00 -13.60
CA HIS A 27 -1.15 -4.18 -12.39
C HIS A 27 -1.65 -2.74 -12.58
N LYS A 28 -2.38 -2.22 -11.58
CA LYS A 28 -2.78 -0.82 -11.46
C LYS A 28 -2.20 -0.23 -10.18
N GLY A 29 -1.28 0.69 -10.33
CA GLY A 29 -0.67 1.42 -9.23
C GLY A 29 -1.43 2.68 -8.84
N TYR A 30 -0.64 3.64 -8.29
CA TYR A 30 -1.11 4.96 -7.88
C TYR A 30 -1.91 5.69 -8.96
N ASP A 31 -3.07 6.23 -8.56
CA ASP A 31 -3.87 7.12 -9.40
C ASP A 31 -4.60 8.16 -8.54
N LEU A 32 -4.12 9.40 -8.61
CA LEU A 32 -4.65 10.50 -7.83
C LEU A 32 -6.11 10.85 -8.20
N ASN A 33 -6.53 10.56 -9.44
CA ASN A 33 -7.89 10.86 -9.90
C ASN A 33 -8.95 9.97 -9.24
N LEU A 34 -8.52 8.84 -8.69
CA LEU A 34 -9.39 7.88 -8.01
C LEU A 34 -9.52 8.16 -6.50
N VAL A 35 -8.66 9.02 -5.94
CA VAL A 35 -8.76 9.41 -4.53
C VAL A 35 -10.04 10.19 -4.30
N GLY A 36 -10.87 9.74 -3.35
CA GLY A 36 -12.18 10.34 -3.08
C GLY A 36 -13.31 9.89 -4.03
N ASN A 37 -13.02 8.97 -4.97
CA ASN A 37 -14.00 8.45 -5.92
C ASN A 37 -14.05 6.91 -5.88
N LEU A 38 -14.80 6.38 -4.93
CA LEU A 38 -14.97 4.94 -4.76
C LEU A 38 -15.61 4.28 -5.99
N GLU A 39 -16.67 4.86 -6.54
CA GLU A 39 -17.39 4.29 -7.68
C GLU A 39 -16.45 4.08 -8.87
N GLN A 40 -15.71 5.12 -9.26
CA GLN A 40 -14.74 5.03 -10.34
C GLN A 40 -13.60 4.05 -10.01
N SER A 41 -13.19 3.96 -8.73
CA SER A 41 -12.18 2.99 -8.30
C SER A 41 -12.67 1.56 -8.48
N LEU A 42 -13.93 1.25 -8.18
CA LEU A 42 -14.54 -0.06 -8.40
C LEU A 42 -14.63 -0.41 -9.89
N VAL A 43 -14.97 0.56 -10.75
CA VAL A 43 -14.95 0.36 -12.21
C VAL A 43 -13.54 0.00 -12.69
N VAL A 44 -12.53 0.76 -12.29
CA VAL A 44 -11.12 0.50 -12.64
C VAL A 44 -10.66 -0.84 -12.09
N ALA A 45 -11.09 -1.20 -10.88
CA ALA A 45 -10.72 -2.46 -10.25
C ALA A 45 -11.19 -3.70 -11.05
N ARG A 46 -12.23 -3.60 -11.88
CA ARG A 46 -12.66 -4.70 -12.76
C ARG A 46 -11.65 -5.01 -13.88
N LEU A 47 -10.83 -4.04 -14.27
CA LEU A 47 -9.95 -4.11 -15.45
C LEU A 47 -8.57 -4.72 -15.17
N TYR A 48 -8.15 -4.80 -13.90
CA TYR A 48 -6.82 -5.24 -13.48
C TYR A 48 -6.89 -6.39 -12.48
N ASP A 49 -5.76 -7.04 -12.26
CA ASP A 49 -5.66 -8.20 -11.36
C ASP A 49 -5.07 -7.80 -10.01
N THR A 50 -4.14 -6.84 -10.00
CA THR A 50 -3.42 -6.42 -8.80
C THR A 50 -3.34 -4.90 -8.67
N PHE A 51 -3.28 -4.44 -7.42
CA PHE A 51 -3.37 -3.02 -7.08
C PHE A 51 -2.38 -2.68 -5.96
N GLN A 52 -1.91 -1.43 -5.93
CA GLN A 52 -1.14 -0.91 -4.80
C GLN A 52 -1.07 0.62 -4.79
N ASP A 53 -0.74 1.21 -3.62
CA ASP A 53 -0.71 2.65 -3.39
C ASP A 53 -2.11 3.29 -3.51
N TRP A 54 -2.19 4.63 -3.46
CA TRP A 54 -3.48 5.31 -3.46
C TRP A 54 -4.25 5.17 -4.78
N PRO A 55 -5.57 4.92 -4.69
CA PRO A 55 -6.46 5.00 -3.50
C PRO A 55 -6.71 3.66 -2.80
N TRP A 56 -6.16 2.54 -3.25
CA TRP A 56 -6.55 1.19 -2.87
C TRP A 56 -6.56 0.95 -1.36
N PRO A 57 -5.60 1.48 -0.56
CA PRO A 57 -5.64 1.37 0.91
C PRO A 57 -6.83 2.06 1.58
N LEU A 58 -7.48 3.03 0.91
CA LEU A 58 -8.63 3.73 1.47
C LEU A 58 -9.90 2.86 1.47
N TYR A 59 -10.03 2.03 0.45
CA TYR A 59 -11.27 1.33 0.11
C TYR A 59 -11.20 -0.18 0.36
N TYR A 60 -10.28 -0.64 1.22
CA TYR A 60 -10.06 -2.09 1.38
C TYR A 60 -11.32 -2.85 1.81
N LYS A 61 -12.21 -2.24 2.60
CA LYS A 61 -13.48 -2.85 3.02
C LYS A 61 -14.45 -2.98 1.86
N GLU A 62 -14.65 -1.91 1.13
CA GLU A 62 -15.53 -1.86 -0.03
C GLU A 62 -15.00 -2.75 -1.17
N LEU A 63 -13.68 -2.83 -1.32
CA LEU A 63 -13.05 -3.75 -2.28
C LEU A 63 -13.25 -5.21 -1.90
N ASP A 64 -13.21 -5.54 -0.61
CA ASP A 64 -13.49 -6.88 -0.10
C ASP A 64 -14.95 -7.27 -0.36
N GLU A 65 -15.89 -6.38 -0.07
CA GLU A 65 -17.32 -6.58 -0.30
C GLU A 65 -17.66 -6.75 -1.79
N HIS A 66 -17.06 -5.94 -2.68
CA HIS A 66 -17.36 -5.94 -4.11
C HIS A 66 -16.62 -7.02 -4.91
N PHE A 67 -15.52 -7.55 -4.38
CA PHE A 67 -14.71 -8.57 -5.03
C PHE A 67 -14.45 -9.76 -4.10
N PRO A 68 -15.47 -10.57 -3.79
CA PRO A 68 -15.34 -11.73 -2.90
C PRO A 68 -14.19 -12.66 -3.33
N GLY A 69 -13.46 -13.23 -2.37
CA GLY A 69 -12.32 -14.09 -2.62
C GLY A 69 -11.06 -13.36 -3.08
N SER A 70 -11.01 -12.04 -2.91
CA SER A 70 -9.79 -11.25 -3.09
C SER A 70 -8.77 -11.53 -1.99
N LYS A 71 -7.50 -11.24 -2.28
CA LYS A 71 -6.39 -11.29 -1.32
C LYS A 71 -5.86 -9.89 -1.05
N PHE A 72 -5.44 -9.65 0.18
CA PHE A 72 -4.95 -8.34 0.63
C PHE A 72 -3.51 -8.45 1.12
N VAL A 73 -2.67 -7.50 0.73
CA VAL A 73 -1.27 -7.43 1.17
C VAL A 73 -1.05 -6.11 1.88
N LEU A 74 -0.86 -6.18 3.20
CA LEU A 74 -0.50 -5.03 4.02
C LEU A 74 1.03 -4.94 4.12
N THR A 75 1.64 -4.08 3.31
CA THR A 75 3.05 -3.75 3.49
C THR A 75 3.20 -2.81 4.67
N THR A 76 4.09 -3.16 5.59
CA THR A 76 4.37 -2.39 6.81
C THR A 76 5.83 -1.97 6.88
N ARG A 77 6.11 -1.03 7.76
CA ARG A 77 7.44 -0.53 8.07
C ARG A 77 7.48 -0.06 9.52
N ASP A 78 8.65 -0.06 10.15
CA ASP A 78 8.85 0.63 11.42
C ASP A 78 8.38 2.09 11.33
N SER A 79 7.62 2.57 12.33
CA SER A 79 6.93 3.86 12.27
C SER A 79 7.89 5.05 12.16
N ALA A 80 9.03 5.00 12.85
CA ALA A 80 10.04 6.06 12.77
C ALA A 80 10.73 6.07 11.39
N ARG A 81 11.01 4.89 10.83
CA ARG A 81 11.57 4.77 9.47
C ARG A 81 10.54 5.16 8.40
N TRP A 82 9.26 4.81 8.61
CA TRP A 82 8.18 5.25 7.74
C TRP A 82 8.08 6.77 7.72
N LEU A 83 7.99 7.42 8.89
CA LEU A 83 7.89 8.86 9.03
C LEU A 83 9.05 9.59 8.32
N ARG A 84 10.29 9.15 8.56
CA ARG A 84 11.48 9.72 7.91
C ARG A 84 11.39 9.62 6.39
N SER A 85 10.97 8.46 5.86
CA SER A 85 10.78 8.27 4.42
C SER A 85 9.65 9.13 3.86
N TYR A 86 8.58 9.30 4.64
CA TYR A 86 7.43 10.11 4.26
C TYR A 86 7.80 11.60 4.23
N ARG A 87 8.43 12.12 5.29
CA ARG A 87 8.93 13.51 5.36
C ARG A 87 9.92 13.84 4.23
N ASN A 88 10.84 12.93 3.95
CA ASN A 88 11.77 13.10 2.81
C ASN A 88 11.03 13.10 1.45
N ALA A 89 9.94 12.37 1.31
CA ALA A 89 9.13 12.44 0.10
C ALA A 89 8.34 13.76 0.00
N LEU A 90 7.80 14.23 1.12
CA LEU A 90 7.09 15.52 1.20
C LEU A 90 8.00 16.70 0.85
N SER A 91 9.23 16.73 1.37
CA SER A 91 10.17 17.84 1.14
C SER A 91 10.58 18.01 -0.34
N LYS A 92 10.40 16.98 -1.16
CA LYS A 92 10.71 16.98 -2.59
C LYS A 92 9.52 17.34 -3.47
N GLN A 93 8.33 17.45 -2.89
CA GLN A 93 7.11 17.75 -3.63
C GLN A 93 6.88 19.26 -3.70
N ARG A 94 6.50 19.74 -4.87
CA ARG A 94 6.03 21.12 -5.01
C ARG A 94 4.66 21.27 -4.37
N PRO A 95 4.37 22.43 -3.76
CA PRO A 95 3.02 22.72 -3.27
C PRO A 95 1.98 22.55 -4.37
N SER A 96 0.87 21.92 -4.03
CA SER A 96 -0.24 21.67 -4.96
C SER A 96 -1.54 21.55 -4.18
N GLU A 97 -2.52 22.38 -4.50
CA GLU A 97 -3.85 22.35 -3.90
C GLU A 97 -4.49 20.97 -4.08
N ARG A 98 -4.42 20.42 -5.29
CA ARG A 98 -4.93 19.08 -5.60
C ARG A 98 -4.30 17.99 -4.72
N LEU A 99 -3.00 18.06 -4.46
CA LEU A 99 -2.33 17.11 -3.55
C LEU A 99 -2.77 17.32 -2.11
N ASN A 100 -3.00 18.56 -1.69
CA ASN A 100 -3.47 18.85 -0.34
C ASN A 100 -4.91 18.34 -0.13
N GLU A 101 -5.79 18.50 -1.11
CA GLU A 101 -7.14 17.91 -1.05
C GLU A 101 -7.09 16.38 -0.99
N ALA A 102 -6.27 15.74 -1.82
CA ALA A 102 -6.08 14.30 -1.73
C ALA A 102 -5.53 13.86 -0.35
N ARG A 103 -4.60 14.62 0.22
CA ARG A 103 -4.06 14.35 1.58
C ARG A 103 -5.13 14.48 2.65
N LYS A 104 -5.97 15.51 2.61
CA LYS A 104 -7.11 15.64 3.52
C LYS A 104 -8.01 14.41 3.43
N HIS A 105 -8.27 13.94 2.22
CA HIS A 105 -9.08 12.74 2.03
C HIS A 105 -8.42 11.47 2.57
N ILE A 106 -7.11 11.30 2.35
CA ILE A 106 -6.34 10.12 2.76
C ILE A 106 -6.06 10.12 4.27
N TYR A 107 -5.57 11.24 4.78
CA TYR A 107 -5.04 11.33 6.15
C TYR A 107 -6.02 11.98 7.12
N GLY A 108 -7.00 12.73 6.63
CA GLY A 108 -7.91 13.55 7.43
C GLY A 108 -7.38 14.97 7.67
N PHE A 109 -6.17 15.28 7.18
CA PHE A 109 -5.50 16.58 7.35
C PHE A 109 -4.46 16.84 6.25
N ILE A 110 -3.99 18.09 6.17
CA ILE A 110 -2.88 18.47 5.28
C ILE A 110 -1.56 18.00 5.90
N THR A 111 -0.92 17.02 5.29
CA THR A 111 0.24 16.33 5.87
C THR A 111 1.50 17.17 5.96
N THR A 112 1.60 18.27 5.20
CA THR A 112 2.69 19.27 5.33
C THR A 112 2.59 20.13 6.58
N GLU A 113 1.41 20.23 7.18
CA GLU A 113 1.09 20.99 8.38
C GLU A 113 1.01 20.11 9.63
N ALA A 114 0.95 18.80 9.45
CA ALA A 114 0.79 17.84 10.53
C ALA A 114 2.07 17.65 11.34
N THR A 115 1.90 17.38 12.64
CA THR A 115 3.00 16.95 13.51
C THR A 115 3.45 15.52 13.18
N ASP A 116 4.62 15.14 13.65
CA ASP A 116 5.12 13.77 13.48
C ASP A 116 4.23 12.75 14.19
N ASP A 117 3.74 13.06 15.39
CA ASP A 117 2.84 12.21 16.14
C ASP A 117 1.50 11.99 15.42
N GLN A 118 0.93 13.02 14.82
CA GLN A 118 -0.29 12.89 14.01
C GLN A 118 -0.09 11.97 12.82
N LEU A 119 1.05 12.07 12.14
CA LEU A 119 1.38 11.21 11.01
C LEU A 119 1.58 9.76 11.45
N ILE A 120 2.34 9.52 12.53
CA ILE A 120 2.60 8.19 13.08
C ILE A 120 1.28 7.55 13.52
N GLU A 121 0.48 8.25 14.34
CA GLU A 121 -0.80 7.72 14.83
C GLU A 121 -1.74 7.36 13.68
N ARG A 122 -1.82 8.19 12.64
CA ARG A 122 -2.67 7.91 11.47
C ARG A 122 -2.20 6.69 10.69
N TYR A 123 -0.87 6.53 10.53
CA TYR A 123 -0.26 5.36 9.92
C TYR A 123 -0.51 4.08 10.71
N GLU A 124 -0.24 4.11 12.01
CA GLU A 124 -0.41 2.96 12.89
C GLU A 124 -1.88 2.56 13.04
N ARG A 125 -2.78 3.53 13.10
CA ARG A 125 -4.22 3.29 13.14
C ARG A 125 -4.67 2.50 11.91
N HIS A 126 -4.23 2.89 10.70
CA HIS A 126 -4.54 2.13 9.50
C HIS A 126 -4.08 0.67 9.62
N ASN A 127 -2.85 0.45 10.05
CA ASN A 127 -2.31 -0.91 10.21
C ASN A 127 -3.09 -1.73 11.24
N ARG A 128 -3.50 -1.11 12.36
CA ARG A 128 -4.34 -1.77 13.38
C ARG A 128 -5.73 -2.10 12.85
N ASP A 129 -6.36 -1.16 12.16
CA ASP A 129 -7.71 -1.31 11.63
C ASP A 129 -7.79 -2.40 10.56
N VAL A 130 -6.82 -2.45 9.64
CA VAL A 130 -6.72 -3.52 8.65
C VAL A 130 -6.56 -4.89 9.32
N LYS A 131 -5.64 -5.03 10.26
CA LYS A 131 -5.42 -6.30 10.97
C LYS A 131 -6.67 -6.74 11.74
N ARG A 132 -7.38 -5.80 12.36
CA ARG A 132 -8.64 -6.09 13.06
C ARG A 132 -9.73 -6.53 12.11
N TYR A 133 -9.85 -5.90 10.94
CA TYR A 133 -10.87 -6.22 9.95
C TYR A 133 -10.72 -7.65 9.41
N PHE A 134 -9.49 -8.12 9.23
CA PHE A 134 -9.21 -9.47 8.73
C PHE A 134 -8.91 -10.49 9.85
N ALA A 135 -9.16 -10.17 11.12
CA ALA A 135 -8.76 -11.05 12.25
C ALA A 135 -9.35 -12.46 12.16
N ASP A 136 -10.61 -12.57 11.69
CA ASP A 136 -11.32 -13.85 11.54
C ASP A 136 -11.09 -14.52 10.17
N ARG A 137 -10.28 -13.91 9.30
CA ARG A 137 -9.96 -14.38 7.94
C ARG A 137 -8.46 -14.21 7.63
N PRO A 138 -7.57 -14.83 8.43
CA PRO A 138 -6.13 -14.64 8.26
C PRO A 138 -5.60 -15.11 6.91
N GLU A 139 -6.32 -16.01 6.24
CA GLU A 139 -6.00 -16.47 4.90
C GLU A 139 -6.21 -15.41 3.82
N ASP A 140 -6.95 -14.33 4.08
CA ASP A 140 -7.21 -13.25 3.13
C ASP A 140 -6.24 -12.08 3.27
N LEU A 141 -5.44 -12.01 4.35
CA LEU A 141 -4.49 -10.95 4.61
C LEU A 141 -3.06 -11.47 4.79
N LEU A 142 -2.14 -10.99 3.96
CA LEU A 142 -0.70 -11.11 4.19
C LEU A 142 -0.15 -9.80 4.75
N VAL A 143 0.49 -9.84 5.91
CA VAL A 143 1.25 -8.71 6.47
C VAL A 143 2.73 -8.94 6.23
N VAL A 144 3.41 -7.99 5.59
CA VAL A 144 4.83 -8.10 5.25
C VAL A 144 5.61 -6.83 5.60
N ASN A 145 6.86 -7.03 5.97
CA ASN A 145 7.86 -5.98 6.14
C ASN A 145 9.15 -6.36 5.41
N TRP A 146 9.37 -5.75 4.26
CA TRP A 146 10.54 -6.05 3.41
C TRP A 146 11.88 -5.80 4.11
N GLU A 147 11.92 -4.88 5.08
CA GLU A 147 13.13 -4.59 5.86
C GLU A 147 13.47 -5.68 6.89
N ASN A 148 12.50 -6.53 7.24
CA ASN A 148 12.67 -7.67 8.14
C ASN A 148 12.98 -8.97 7.40
N GLY A 149 13.23 -8.91 6.09
CA GLY A 149 13.61 -10.07 5.30
C GLY A 149 12.43 -10.82 4.65
N ASP A 150 11.21 -10.29 4.75
CA ASP A 150 10.10 -10.82 3.97
C ASP A 150 10.40 -10.66 2.47
N GLY A 151 9.88 -11.59 1.66
CA GLY A 151 10.17 -11.57 0.24
C GLY A 151 9.32 -12.55 -0.57
N TRP A 152 9.94 -13.15 -1.59
CA TRP A 152 9.25 -14.08 -2.49
C TRP A 152 8.57 -15.24 -1.75
N LYS A 153 9.23 -15.80 -0.73
CA LYS A 153 8.68 -16.95 0.00
C LYS A 153 7.32 -16.63 0.62
N GLN A 154 7.21 -15.52 1.32
CA GLN A 154 5.97 -15.09 1.98
C GLN A 154 4.90 -14.72 0.96
N LEU A 155 5.28 -13.90 -0.04
CA LEU A 155 4.32 -13.42 -1.04
C LEU A 155 3.82 -14.56 -1.94
N CYS A 156 4.70 -15.40 -2.47
CA CYS A 156 4.32 -16.49 -3.35
C CYS A 156 3.56 -17.59 -2.61
N GLY A 157 3.96 -17.89 -1.36
CA GLY A 157 3.22 -18.83 -0.51
C GLY A 157 1.78 -18.39 -0.28
N PHE A 158 1.57 -17.12 0.02
CA PHE A 158 0.24 -16.54 0.20
C PHE A 158 -0.61 -16.54 -1.08
N LEU A 159 0.02 -16.29 -2.24
CA LEU A 159 -0.67 -16.22 -3.53
C LEU A 159 -0.81 -17.58 -4.23
N GLY A 160 -0.27 -18.66 -3.64
CA GLY A 160 -0.25 -19.99 -4.28
C GLY A 160 0.54 -20.00 -5.58
N LYS A 161 1.63 -19.22 -5.68
CA LYS A 161 2.47 -19.11 -6.87
C LYS A 161 3.85 -19.70 -6.65
N PRO A 162 4.49 -20.26 -7.68
CA PRO A 162 5.91 -20.65 -7.59
C PRO A 162 6.79 -19.41 -7.39
N VAL A 163 7.86 -19.57 -6.64
CA VAL A 163 8.87 -18.52 -6.45
C VAL A 163 9.62 -18.30 -7.76
N PRO A 164 9.69 -17.08 -8.29
CA PRO A 164 10.42 -16.80 -9.52
C PRO A 164 11.93 -17.02 -9.35
N HIS A 165 12.61 -17.48 -10.41
CA HIS A 165 14.08 -17.53 -10.47
C HIS A 165 14.70 -16.14 -10.67
N LYS A 166 14.28 -15.17 -9.89
CA LYS A 166 14.76 -13.77 -9.90
C LYS A 166 14.98 -13.28 -8.48
N PRO A 167 15.99 -12.45 -8.24
CA PRO A 167 16.15 -11.78 -6.95
C PRO A 167 14.87 -11.03 -6.55
N PHE A 168 14.61 -10.96 -5.25
CA PHE A 168 13.50 -10.15 -4.76
C PHE A 168 13.74 -8.67 -5.10
N PRO A 169 12.78 -7.96 -5.70
CA PRO A 169 12.98 -6.58 -6.10
C PRO A 169 13.13 -5.69 -4.87
N HIS A 170 14.16 -4.86 -4.86
CA HIS A 170 14.37 -3.82 -3.88
C HIS A 170 14.26 -2.45 -4.58
N ALA A 171 13.04 -1.99 -4.76
CA ALA A 171 12.80 -0.66 -5.32
C ALA A 171 13.11 0.44 -4.28
N ASN A 172 13.66 1.55 -4.75
CA ASN A 172 13.87 2.77 -3.96
C ASN A 172 14.64 2.54 -2.65
N LYS A 173 15.76 1.83 -2.68
CA LYS A 173 16.72 1.82 -1.58
C LYS A 173 17.12 3.27 -1.29
N GLY A 174 16.54 3.85 -0.25
CA GLY A 174 16.97 5.16 0.23
C GLY A 174 18.43 5.05 0.64
N ILE A 175 19.31 5.81 0.00
CA ILE A 175 20.67 6.00 0.48
C ILE A 175 20.54 6.94 1.68
N TYR A 176 20.22 6.38 2.83
CA TYR A 176 20.33 7.11 4.08
C TYR A 176 21.81 7.03 4.48
N LYS A 177 22.55 8.12 4.27
CA LYS A 177 23.81 8.30 4.96
C LYS A 177 23.50 8.34 6.46
N LEU A 178 24.08 7.40 7.20
CA LEU A 178 24.10 7.38 8.66
C LEU A 178 24.80 8.64 9.16
#